data_027640aa2cbeeca0c51f5f6796adda79
#
_entry.id   027640aa2cbeeca0c51f5f6796adda79
#
_cell.length_a   1.000
_cell.length_b   1.000
_cell.length_c   1.000
_cell.angle_alpha   90.00
_cell.angle_beta   90.00
_cell.angle_gamma   90.00
#
_symmetry.space_group_name_H-M   'P 1'
#
loop_
_entity.id
_entity.type
_entity.pdbx_description
1 polymer ?
#
loop_
_entity_poly.entity_id
_entity_poly.type
_entity_poly.pdbx_seq_one_letter_code
_entity_poly.pdbx_strand_id
1 'polypeptide(L)' 'QSLELDAGGRASTYNMSVDYDSWEVKNGLLLLHSPKKVGDEGPAIVDTFEIMQLTTDSLVLMNGDFVSAFERYN' A
#
# COMPACT_ATOMS: atom_id res chain seq x y z
N GLN A 1 -11.47 -0.23 -7.67
CA GLN A 1 -10.25 -0.49 -6.91
C GLN A 1 -9.51 0.81 -6.64
N SER A 2 -9.29 1.13 -5.38
CA SER A 2 -8.56 2.34 -5.03
C SER A 2 -7.75 2.15 -3.76
N LEU A 3 -6.65 2.91 -3.69
CA LEU A 3 -5.76 2.97 -2.54
C LEU A 3 -5.56 4.44 -2.20
N GLU A 4 -5.79 4.81 -0.96
CA GLU A 4 -5.59 6.17 -0.49
C GLU A 4 -4.51 6.16 0.58
N LEU A 5 -3.51 7.03 0.43
CA LEU A 5 -2.41 7.19 1.36
C LEU A 5 -2.41 8.63 1.86
N ASP A 6 -2.55 8.83 3.17
CA ASP A 6 -2.53 10.18 3.74
C ASP A 6 -1.17 10.51 4.36
N ALA A 7 -0.93 11.79 4.56
CA ALA A 7 0.35 12.28 5.08
C ALA A 7 0.63 11.85 6.52
N GLY A 8 -0.36 11.36 7.23
CA GLY A 8 -0.20 10.88 8.61
C GLY A 8 0.19 9.41 8.71
N GLY A 9 0.43 8.74 7.57
CA GLY A 9 0.82 7.33 7.55
C GLY A 9 -0.36 6.37 7.58
N ARG A 10 -1.58 6.86 7.35
CA ARG A 10 -2.76 5.99 7.26
C ARG A 10 -3.03 5.63 5.81
N ALA A 11 -3.54 4.43 5.60
CA ALA A 11 -3.93 3.94 4.29
C ALA A 11 -5.39 3.49 4.33
N SER A 12 -6.06 3.62 3.20
CA SER A 12 -7.42 3.13 3.03
C SER A 12 -7.51 2.43 1.68
N THR A 13 -8.29 1.36 1.63
CA THR A 13 -8.50 0.61 0.41
C THR A 13 -9.98 0.51 0.10
N TYR A 14 -10.30 0.45 -1.17
CA TYR A 14 -11.66 0.28 -1.64
C TYR A 14 -11.67 -0.74 -2.78
N ASN A 15 -12.48 -1.78 -2.62
CA ASN A 15 -12.67 -2.82 -3.62
C ASN A 15 -11.35 -3.49 -4.04
N MET A 16 -10.49 -3.73 -3.06
CA MET A 16 -9.23 -4.45 -3.25
C MET A 16 -9.29 -5.79 -2.53
N SER A 17 -8.52 -6.75 -3.00
CA SER A 17 -8.46 -8.09 -2.41
C SER A 17 -7.81 -8.10 -1.03
N VAL A 18 -7.00 -7.09 -0.72
CA VAL A 18 -6.34 -6.94 0.58
C VAL A 18 -6.60 -5.53 1.09
N ASP A 19 -6.92 -5.43 2.38
CA ASP A 19 -7.11 -4.13 3.03
C ASP A 19 -5.82 -3.72 3.73
N TYR A 20 -5.47 -2.44 3.60
CA TYR A 20 -4.35 -1.83 4.30
C TYR A 20 -4.85 -0.68 5.16
N ASP A 21 -4.25 -0.47 6.33
CA ASP A 21 -4.63 0.62 7.23
C ASP A 21 -3.50 1.60 7.51
N SER A 22 -2.27 1.24 7.17
CA SER A 22 -1.13 2.16 7.35
C SER A 22 -0.06 1.91 6.30
N TRP A 23 0.79 2.92 6.12
CA TRP A 23 1.88 2.84 5.15
C TRP A 23 3.11 3.57 5.65
N GLU A 24 4.27 3.16 5.14
CA GLU A 24 5.51 3.87 5.36
C GLU A 24 6.45 3.68 4.17
N VAL A 25 7.38 4.58 4.01
CA VAL A 25 8.45 4.45 3.01
C VAL A 25 9.77 4.30 3.74
N LYS A 26 10.52 3.27 3.40
CA LYS A 26 11.79 2.97 4.02
C LYS A 26 12.75 2.44 2.97
N ASN A 27 13.91 3.07 2.85
CA ASN A 27 14.93 2.67 1.88
C ASN A 27 14.42 2.58 0.43
N GLY A 28 13.51 3.50 0.06
CA GLY A 28 12.96 3.52 -1.29
C GLY A 28 11.85 2.50 -1.55
N LEU A 29 11.45 1.79 -0.52
CA LEU A 29 10.37 0.80 -0.60
C LEU A 29 9.12 1.32 0.09
N LEU A 30 7.96 1.01 -0.48
CA LEU A 30 6.69 1.30 0.13
C LEU A 30 6.23 0.05 0.89
N LEU A 31 5.95 0.23 2.17
CA LEU A 31 5.44 -0.84 3.02
C LEU A 31 3.98 -0.54 3.34
N LEU A 32 3.11 -1.48 3.01
CA LEU A 32 1.68 -1.40 3.31
C LEU A 32 1.34 -2.42 4.38
N HIS A 33 0.77 -1.95 5.47
CA HIS A 33 0.45 -2.77 6.62
C HIS A 33 -1.04 -3.10 6.65
N SER A 34 -1.35 -4.38 6.76
CA SER A 34 -2.73 -4.84 6.90
C SER A 34 -3.16 -4.75 8.36
N PRO A 35 -4.43 -4.44 8.62
CA PRO A 35 -4.92 -4.40 9.99
C PRO A 35 -4.91 -5.81 10.60
N LYS A 36 -4.50 -5.90 11.86
CA LYS A 36 -4.58 -7.15 12.62
C LYS A 36 -5.94 -7.22 13.28
N LYS A 37 -6.70 -8.26 12.96
CA LYS A 37 -8.03 -8.47 13.55
C LYS A 37 -7.92 -9.06 14.94
N VAL A 38 -8.92 -8.78 15.76
CA VAL A 38 -9.01 -9.35 17.10
C VAL A 38 -9.08 -10.88 17.01
N GLY A 39 -8.19 -11.56 17.73
CA GLY A 39 -8.11 -13.01 17.71
C GLY A 39 -7.13 -13.56 16.70
N ASP A 40 -6.56 -12.75 15.84
CA ASP A 40 -5.52 -13.19 14.92
C ASP A 40 -4.24 -13.52 15.68
N GLU A 41 -3.69 -14.68 15.41
CA GLU A 41 -2.41 -15.11 15.94
C GLU A 41 -1.36 -14.95 14.84
N GLY A 42 -0.15 -14.63 15.24
CA GLY A 42 0.97 -14.47 14.32
C GLY A 42 1.30 -13.01 14.02
N PRO A 43 2.32 -12.76 13.18
CA PRO A 43 2.75 -11.41 12.88
C PRO A 43 1.74 -10.67 12.00
N ALA A 44 1.74 -9.34 12.10
CA ALA A 44 0.98 -8.50 11.19
C ALA A 44 1.50 -8.68 9.76
N ILE A 45 0.59 -8.60 8.79
CA ILE A 45 0.95 -8.73 7.38
C ILE A 45 1.49 -7.39 6.90
N VAL A 46 2.67 -7.42 6.32
CA VAL A 46 3.31 -6.25 5.70
C VAL A 46 3.67 -6.62 4.27
N ASP A 47 3.11 -5.90 3.32
CA ASP A 47 3.45 -6.07 1.91
C ASP A 47 4.44 -4.99 1.50
N THR A 48 5.54 -5.39 0.88
CA THR A 48 6.63 -4.50 0.47
C THR A 48 6.61 -4.35 -1.04
N PHE A 49 6.63 -3.11 -1.50
CA PHE A 49 6.59 -2.79 -2.93
C PHE A 49 7.77 -1.92 -3.32
N GLU A 50 8.34 -2.20 -4.49
CA GLU A 50 9.28 -1.28 -5.11
C GLU A 50 8.48 -0.16 -5.78
N ILE A 51 8.95 1.08 -5.59
CA ILE A 51 8.34 2.24 -6.24
C ILE A 51 9.02 2.39 -7.61
N MET A 52 8.29 2.01 -8.66
CA MET A 52 8.82 2.08 -10.03
C MET A 52 8.65 3.46 -10.64
N GLN A 53 7.59 4.15 -10.27
CA GLN A 53 7.31 5.48 -10.73
C GLN A 53 6.47 6.21 -9.70
N LEU A 54 6.84 7.45 -9.43
CA LEU A 54 6.05 8.34 -8.58
C LEU A 54 6.07 9.72 -9.21
N THR A 55 4.92 10.16 -9.69
CA THR A 55 4.72 11.48 -10.23
C THR A 55 3.57 12.16 -9.51
N THR A 56 3.24 13.38 -9.93
CA THR A 56 2.09 14.10 -9.37
C THR A 56 0.78 13.34 -9.55
N ASP A 57 0.66 12.59 -10.65
CA ASP A 57 -0.60 11.96 -11.04
C ASP A 57 -0.59 10.44 -11.01
N SER A 58 0.57 9.81 -10.87
CA SER A 58 0.64 8.37 -10.95
C SER A 58 1.62 7.77 -9.98
N LEU A 59 1.32 6.54 -9.57
CA LEU A 59 2.16 5.72 -8.73
C LEU A 59 2.18 4.31 -9.33
N VAL A 60 3.37 3.80 -9.62
CA VAL A 60 3.55 2.44 -10.12
C VAL A 60 4.36 1.67 -9.10
N LEU A 61 3.80 0.58 -8.62
CA LEU A 61 4.40 -0.29 -7.62
C LEU A 61 4.65 -1.67 -8.20
N MET A 62 5.73 -2.30 -7.75
CA MET A 62 6.05 -3.66 -8.16
C MET A 62 6.29 -4.54 -6.93
N ASN A 63 5.70 -5.71 -6.94
CA ASN A 63 5.94 -6.75 -5.93
C ASN A 63 6.22 -8.05 -6.67
N GLY A 64 7.50 -8.42 -6.77
CA GLY A 64 7.89 -9.56 -7.60
C GLY A 64 7.52 -9.32 -9.04
N ASP A 65 6.68 -10.20 -9.62
CA ASP A 65 6.22 -10.09 -11.00
C ASP A 65 4.94 -9.26 -11.14
N PHE A 66 4.36 -8.82 -10.03
CA PHE A 66 3.14 -8.03 -10.06
C PHE A 66 3.45 -6.55 -10.12
N VAL A 67 2.84 -5.88 -11.09
CA VAL A 67 2.93 -4.43 -11.27
C VAL A 67 1.54 -3.84 -11.07
N SER A 68 1.45 -2.87 -10.17
CA SER A 68 0.20 -2.17 -9.89
C SER A 68 0.37 -0.70 -10.21
N ALA A 69 -0.46 -0.17 -11.07
CA ALA A 69 -0.44 1.23 -11.46
C ALA A 69 -1.66 1.94 -10.89
N PHE A 70 -1.43 3.06 -10.24
CA PHE A 70 -2.47 3.87 -9.65
C PHE A 70 -2.42 5.28 -10.22
N GLU A 71 -3.58 5.82 -10.54
CA GLU A 71 -3.71 7.23 -10.91
C GLU A 71 -4.18 8.01 -9.70
N ARG A 72 -3.72 9.25 -9.60
CA ARG A 72 -4.16 10.12 -8.51
C ARG A 72 -5.61 10.51 -8.74
N TYR A 73 -6.40 10.32 -7.71
CA TYR A 73 -7.80 10.72 -7.71
C TYR A 73 -7.92 12.08 -7.05
N ASN A 74 -8.47 13.04 -7.78
CA ASN A 74 -8.69 14.40 -7.28
C ASN A 74 -10.19 14.67 -7.10
#